data_83a2f7bfd06c0301b2dcdd1841389b3c
#
_entry.id   83a2f7bfd06c0301b2dcdd1841389b3c
#
_cell.length_a   1.000
_cell.length_b   1.000
_cell.length_c   1.000
_cell.angle_alpha   90.00
_cell.angle_beta   90.00
_cell.angle_gamma   90.00
#
_symmetry.space_group_name_H-M   'P 1'
#
loop_
_entity.id
_entity.type
_entity.pdbx_description
1 polymer ?
#
loop_
_entity_poly.entity_id
_entity_poly.type
_entity_poly.pdbx_seq_one_letter_code
_entity_poly.pdbx_strand_id
1 'polypeptide(L)'
;MMKIAVISDIHGNMQALKAVMKHIKRQHCNKIIALGDYAMAGPQPVEAVDWFINAKEQEEFILIQGNTDKLITEFDEGVFETVKLKYPIMANALRNDVELLNWRHKGFLQSLPTQLNLQFGGVKFLLVHGSPRRNNEDILPDTPMGLVEEMIADTDADVVLCGHTHIPCGFQTTTKKTVLNVGSAGRPFTSEPKACYLVLTIENGKFMVQHHFVEYDNEEAAALMRVRNFEGADSVADIILNPDKRHV
;
A
#
# COMPACT_ATOMS: atom_id res chain seq x y z
N MET A 1 26.28 -1.68 -4.66
CA MET A 1 25.09 -2.28 -3.99
C MET A 1 24.12 -1.16 -3.64
N MET A 2 22.86 -1.24 -4.05
CA MET A 2 21.79 -0.30 -3.76
C MET A 2 20.67 -1.03 -3.03
N LYS A 3 20.13 -0.43 -1.96
CA LYS A 3 18.98 -0.98 -1.22
C LYS A 3 17.79 -0.06 -1.36
N ILE A 4 16.62 -0.63 -1.67
CA ILE A 4 15.36 0.07 -1.83
C ILE A 4 14.32 -0.58 -0.91
N ALA A 5 13.71 0.19 -0.03
CA ALA A 5 12.54 -0.24 0.72
C ALA A 5 11.28 0.04 -0.10
N VAL A 6 10.34 -0.90 -0.12
CA VAL A 6 9.06 -0.73 -0.78
C VAL A 6 7.94 -0.98 0.24
N ILE A 7 7.10 0.03 0.44
CA ILE A 7 5.94 0.01 1.35
C ILE A 7 4.66 0.21 0.55
N SER A 8 3.53 -0.25 1.05
CA SER A 8 2.21 -0.05 0.46
C SER A 8 1.13 -0.11 1.53
N ASP A 9 -0.05 0.39 1.21
CA ASP A 9 -1.27 0.15 1.99
C ASP A 9 -1.10 0.58 3.46
N ILE A 10 -0.80 1.86 3.65
CA ILE A 10 -0.55 2.47 4.96
C ILE A 10 -1.85 2.67 5.73
N HIS A 11 -2.94 2.99 5.02
CA HIS A 11 -4.28 3.14 5.58
C HIS A 11 -4.32 3.97 6.88
N GLY A 12 -3.68 5.13 6.89
CA GLY A 12 -3.69 6.02 8.06
C GLY A 12 -3.10 5.46 9.36
N ASN A 13 -2.39 4.33 9.31
CA ASN A 13 -1.83 3.69 10.50
C ASN A 13 -0.42 4.26 10.82
N MET A 14 -0.41 5.36 11.57
CA MET A 14 0.84 6.05 11.92
C MET A 14 1.72 5.23 12.88
N GLN A 15 1.15 4.37 13.74
CA GLN A 15 1.92 3.49 14.62
C GLN A 15 2.73 2.50 13.79
N ALA A 16 2.09 1.88 12.81
CA ALA A 16 2.75 0.97 11.88
C ALA A 16 3.78 1.70 10.98
N LEU A 17 3.40 2.83 10.39
CA LEU A 17 4.31 3.63 9.55
C LEU A 17 5.58 4.04 10.30
N LYS A 18 5.47 4.57 11.52
CA LYS A 18 6.62 4.96 12.36
C LYS A 18 7.53 3.76 12.67
N ALA A 19 6.96 2.59 12.99
CA ALA A 19 7.72 1.38 13.25
C ALA A 19 8.47 0.88 12.00
N VAL A 20 7.79 0.85 10.84
CA VAL A 20 8.37 0.49 9.55
C VAL A 20 9.50 1.45 9.17
N MET A 21 9.30 2.77 9.27
CA MET A 21 10.32 3.76 8.96
C MET A 21 11.56 3.64 9.87
N LYS A 22 11.35 3.39 11.16
CA LYS A 22 12.44 3.10 12.11
C LYS A 22 13.22 1.84 11.71
N HIS A 23 12.54 0.81 11.22
CA HIS A 23 13.17 -0.43 10.75
C HIS A 23 13.93 -0.20 9.44
N ILE A 24 13.33 0.50 8.44
CA ILE A 24 13.94 0.87 7.16
C ILE A 24 15.27 1.64 7.38
N LYS A 25 15.29 2.58 8.33
CA LYS A 25 16.51 3.31 8.68
C LYS A 25 17.67 2.39 9.10
N ARG A 26 17.36 1.30 9.83
CA ARG A 26 18.37 0.30 10.25
C ARG A 26 18.84 -0.59 9.09
N GLN A 27 18.04 -0.71 8.02
CA GLN A 27 18.41 -1.45 6.81
C GLN A 27 19.34 -0.65 5.88
N HIS A 28 19.54 0.65 6.15
CA HIS A 28 20.35 1.56 5.34
C HIS A 28 19.89 1.60 3.87
N CYS A 29 18.59 1.72 3.65
CA CYS A 29 18.03 1.84 2.31
C CYS A 29 18.35 3.20 1.70
N ASN A 30 18.68 3.22 0.40
CA ASN A 30 19.00 4.42 -0.37
C ASN A 30 17.76 5.14 -0.91
N LYS A 31 16.69 4.38 -1.14
CA LYS A 31 15.40 4.87 -1.65
C LYS A 31 14.26 4.20 -0.90
N ILE A 32 13.11 4.87 -0.88
CA ILE A 32 11.86 4.38 -0.32
C ILE A 32 10.78 4.58 -1.37
N ILE A 33 10.13 3.50 -1.76
CA ILE A 33 9.01 3.50 -2.70
C ILE A 33 7.74 3.26 -1.91
N ALA A 34 6.69 4.07 -2.13
CA ALA A 34 5.36 3.84 -1.58
C ALA A 34 4.34 3.68 -2.71
N LEU A 35 3.64 2.54 -2.68
CA LEU A 35 2.76 2.09 -3.77
C LEU A 35 1.30 2.51 -3.59
N GLY A 36 1.00 3.50 -2.73
CA GLY A 36 -0.33 4.05 -2.56
C GLY A 36 -1.08 3.55 -1.32
N ASP A 37 -2.36 3.95 -1.25
CA ASP A 37 -3.29 3.72 -0.16
C ASP A 37 -2.77 4.30 1.17
N TYR A 38 -2.56 5.65 1.16
CA TYR A 38 -2.01 6.38 2.31
C TYR A 38 -3.02 6.60 3.42
N ALA A 39 -4.29 6.83 3.05
CA ALA A 39 -5.40 7.07 3.97
C ALA A 39 -6.41 5.91 3.95
N MET A 40 -7.67 6.18 4.10
CA MET A 40 -8.87 5.33 4.09
C MET A 40 -8.87 4.15 5.07
N ALA A 41 -9.88 4.18 5.92
CA ALA A 41 -10.19 3.11 6.88
C ALA A 41 -9.03 2.80 7.86
N GLY A 42 -8.40 3.84 8.35
CA GLY A 42 -7.35 3.72 9.36
C GLY A 42 -7.44 4.77 10.46
N PRO A 43 -6.61 4.65 11.50
CA PRO A 43 -6.76 5.46 12.72
C PRO A 43 -6.45 6.95 12.53
N GLN A 44 -5.49 7.31 11.68
CA GLN A 44 -4.96 8.67 11.58
C GLN A 44 -4.71 9.08 10.12
N PRO A 45 -5.78 9.23 9.28
CA PRO A 45 -5.64 9.51 7.85
C PRO A 45 -5.00 10.87 7.56
N VAL A 46 -5.31 11.90 8.36
CA VAL A 46 -4.77 13.25 8.17
C VAL A 46 -3.27 13.27 8.41
N GLU A 47 -2.82 12.72 9.53
CA GLU A 47 -1.41 12.66 9.92
C GLU A 47 -0.58 11.82 8.93
N ALA A 48 -1.18 10.74 8.39
CA ALA A 48 -0.51 9.92 7.40
C ALA A 48 -0.32 10.68 6.08
N VAL A 49 -1.35 11.35 5.56
CA VAL A 49 -1.23 12.13 4.34
C VAL A 49 -0.28 13.32 4.53
N ASP A 50 -0.33 14.03 5.67
CA ASP A 50 0.64 15.09 5.99
C ASP A 50 2.08 14.58 6.02
N TRP A 51 2.29 13.38 6.58
CA TRP A 51 3.59 12.75 6.60
C TRP A 51 4.13 12.50 5.17
N PHE A 52 3.29 11.97 4.26
CA PHE A 52 3.70 11.72 2.88
C PHE A 52 3.83 13.00 2.04
N ILE A 53 3.08 14.05 2.31
CA ILE A 53 3.30 15.38 1.70
C ILE A 53 4.73 15.85 2.01
N ASN A 54 5.17 15.72 3.26
CA ASN A 54 6.51 16.13 3.66
C ASN A 54 7.59 15.16 3.12
N ALA A 55 7.29 13.85 3.04
CA ALA A 55 8.20 12.86 2.49
C ALA A 55 8.46 13.06 0.99
N LYS A 56 7.45 13.46 0.22
CA LYS A 56 7.56 13.73 -1.23
C LYS A 56 8.62 14.79 -1.57
N GLU A 57 8.89 15.72 -0.65
CA GLU A 57 9.91 16.75 -0.84
C GLU A 57 11.36 16.21 -0.71
N GLN A 58 11.52 14.97 -0.26
CA GLN A 58 12.82 14.33 -0.05
C GLN A 58 13.14 13.42 -1.26
N GLU A 59 14.33 13.57 -1.81
CA GLU A 59 14.77 12.85 -3.02
C GLU A 59 14.78 11.33 -2.90
N GLU A 60 14.86 10.79 -1.67
CA GLU A 60 14.81 9.36 -1.45
C GLU A 60 13.42 8.74 -1.64
N PHE A 61 12.32 9.54 -1.62
CA PHE A 61 10.96 9.01 -1.72
C PHE A 61 10.42 9.04 -3.15
N ILE A 62 9.78 7.93 -3.53
CA ILE A 62 9.06 7.75 -4.79
C ILE A 62 7.66 7.25 -4.45
N LEU A 63 6.64 8.00 -4.86
CA LEU A 63 5.26 7.76 -4.47
C LEU A 63 4.36 7.58 -5.70
N ILE A 64 3.43 6.63 -5.64
CA ILE A 64 2.34 6.48 -6.60
C ILE A 64 0.99 6.50 -5.90
N GLN A 65 -0.09 6.67 -6.65
CA GLN A 65 -1.46 6.69 -6.15
C GLN A 65 -2.03 5.27 -6.03
N GLY A 66 -2.68 4.96 -4.89
CA GLY A 66 -3.47 3.74 -4.73
C GLY A 66 -4.93 3.89 -5.15
N ASN A 67 -5.68 2.81 -5.08
CA ASN A 67 -7.10 2.82 -5.46
C ASN A 67 -7.97 3.55 -4.43
N THR A 68 -7.65 3.49 -3.15
CA THR A 68 -8.40 4.21 -2.11
C THR A 68 -8.07 5.70 -2.11
N ASP A 69 -6.83 6.09 -2.45
CA ASP A 69 -6.47 7.48 -2.68
C ASP A 69 -7.29 8.09 -3.81
N LYS A 70 -7.49 7.31 -4.90
CA LYS A 70 -8.35 7.72 -6.02
C LYS A 70 -9.82 7.85 -5.58
N LEU A 71 -10.37 6.89 -4.81
CA LEU A 71 -11.72 6.98 -4.28
C LEU A 71 -11.95 8.23 -3.44
N ILE A 72 -10.96 8.65 -2.64
CA ILE A 72 -11.00 9.89 -1.84
C ILE A 72 -11.04 11.13 -2.75
N THR A 73 -10.23 11.15 -3.80
CA THR A 73 -10.13 12.32 -4.69
C THR A 73 -11.29 12.46 -5.67
N GLU A 74 -11.92 11.36 -6.05
CA GLU A 74 -13.07 11.29 -6.96
C GLU A 74 -14.40 11.10 -6.22
N PHE A 75 -14.41 11.27 -4.88
CA PHE A 75 -15.59 11.00 -4.06
C PHE A 75 -16.79 11.86 -4.45
N ASP A 76 -17.90 11.20 -4.70
CA ASP A 76 -19.25 11.75 -4.79
C ASP A 76 -20.27 10.72 -4.22
N GLU A 77 -21.55 11.06 -4.22
CA GLU A 77 -22.59 10.14 -3.73
C GLU A 77 -22.70 8.87 -4.59
N GLY A 78 -22.40 8.91 -5.87
CA GLY A 78 -22.40 7.74 -6.76
C GLY A 78 -21.26 6.77 -6.39
N VAL A 79 -20.08 7.29 -6.11
CA VAL A 79 -18.93 6.51 -5.60
C VAL A 79 -19.29 5.89 -4.25
N PHE A 80 -19.87 6.69 -3.33
CA PHE A 80 -20.29 6.18 -2.01
C PHE A 80 -21.27 5.01 -2.14
N GLU A 81 -22.35 5.17 -2.89
CA GLU A 81 -23.35 4.12 -3.06
C GLU A 81 -22.78 2.87 -3.75
N THR A 82 -21.86 3.04 -4.71
CA THR A 82 -21.18 1.92 -5.38
C THR A 82 -20.33 1.10 -4.39
N VAL A 83 -19.54 1.77 -3.55
CA VAL A 83 -18.73 1.11 -2.51
C VAL A 83 -19.64 0.45 -1.47
N LYS A 84 -20.70 1.14 -1.03
CA LYS A 84 -21.64 0.68 0.00
C LYS A 84 -22.36 -0.60 -0.37
N LEU A 85 -22.70 -0.80 -1.63
CA LEU A 85 -23.37 -2.02 -2.12
C LEU A 85 -22.57 -3.28 -1.79
N LYS A 86 -21.24 -3.20 -1.76
CA LYS A 86 -20.35 -4.35 -1.56
C LYS A 86 -19.64 -4.33 -0.21
N TYR A 87 -19.29 -3.13 0.26
CA TYR A 87 -18.47 -2.91 1.44
C TYR A 87 -19.02 -1.76 2.30
N PRO A 88 -20.15 -1.94 3.01
CA PRO A 88 -20.84 -0.84 3.71
C PRO A 88 -19.95 -0.15 4.77
N ILE A 89 -19.16 -0.90 5.54
CA ILE A 89 -18.25 -0.33 6.54
C ILE A 89 -17.15 0.49 5.85
N MET A 90 -16.61 0.01 4.72
CA MET A 90 -15.59 0.74 3.97
C MET A 90 -16.14 2.02 3.33
N ALA A 91 -17.41 2.04 2.91
CA ALA A 91 -18.07 3.24 2.42
C ALA A 91 -18.20 4.30 3.53
N ASN A 92 -18.59 3.90 4.75
CA ASN A 92 -18.68 4.79 5.90
C ASN A 92 -17.28 5.36 6.27
N ALA A 93 -16.26 4.51 6.27
CA ALA A 93 -14.88 4.93 6.48
C ALA A 93 -14.41 5.92 5.40
N LEU A 94 -14.70 5.64 4.11
CA LEU A 94 -14.36 6.51 3.00
C LEU A 94 -15.00 7.90 3.16
N ARG A 95 -16.30 7.97 3.45
CA ARG A 95 -17.00 9.25 3.69
C ARG A 95 -16.36 10.02 4.83
N ASN A 96 -16.09 9.36 5.95
CA ASN A 96 -15.46 9.99 7.10
C ASN A 96 -14.04 10.50 6.79
N ASP A 97 -13.24 9.77 6.00
CA ASP A 97 -11.92 10.23 5.58
C ASP A 97 -12.01 11.44 4.63
N VAL A 98 -12.97 11.43 3.71
CA VAL A 98 -13.24 12.56 2.80
C VAL A 98 -13.63 13.84 3.56
N GLU A 99 -14.37 13.71 4.68
CA GLU A 99 -14.73 14.84 5.54
C GLU A 99 -13.52 15.39 6.32
N LEU A 100 -12.60 14.53 6.76
CA LEU A 100 -11.40 14.91 7.51
C LEU A 100 -10.30 15.51 6.63
N LEU A 101 -10.16 14.99 5.41
CA LEU A 101 -9.11 15.40 4.49
C LEU A 101 -9.48 16.70 3.77
N ASN A 102 -8.68 17.74 3.96
CA ASN A 102 -8.88 19.05 3.33
C ASN A 102 -8.41 19.06 1.85
N TRP A 103 -8.58 20.21 1.18
CA TRP A 103 -8.22 20.37 -0.23
C TRP A 103 -6.74 20.14 -0.54
N ARG A 104 -5.82 20.45 0.42
CA ARG A 104 -4.37 20.21 0.25
C ARG A 104 -4.06 18.72 0.24
N HIS A 105 -4.68 17.96 1.14
CA HIS A 105 -4.53 16.50 1.19
C HIS A 105 -5.04 15.84 -0.09
N LYS A 106 -6.26 16.20 -0.53
CA LYS A 106 -6.87 15.67 -1.76
C LYS A 106 -6.07 16.05 -3.00
N GLY A 107 -5.59 17.30 -3.08
CA GLY A 107 -4.73 17.77 -4.15
C GLY A 107 -3.39 17.01 -4.21
N PHE A 108 -2.79 16.70 -3.06
CA PHE A 108 -1.60 15.85 -2.99
C PHE A 108 -1.89 14.45 -3.55
N LEU A 109 -2.91 13.75 -3.03
CA LEU A 109 -3.27 12.40 -3.48
C LEU A 109 -3.57 12.37 -4.99
N GLN A 110 -4.29 13.38 -5.51
CA GLN A 110 -4.61 13.51 -6.93
C GLN A 110 -3.37 13.77 -7.81
N SER A 111 -2.34 14.42 -7.25
CA SER A 111 -1.10 14.75 -7.99
C SER A 111 -0.16 13.56 -8.19
N LEU A 112 -0.43 12.43 -7.54
CA LEU A 112 0.42 11.25 -7.61
C LEU A 112 0.16 10.47 -8.90
N PRO A 113 1.20 9.98 -9.60
CA PRO A 113 1.02 9.11 -10.75
C PRO A 113 0.42 7.77 -10.34
N THR A 114 -0.40 7.17 -11.18
CA THR A 114 -1.01 5.85 -10.94
C THR A 114 -0.03 4.70 -11.13
N GLN A 115 1.03 4.92 -11.92
CA GLN A 115 2.12 3.96 -12.15
C GLN A 115 3.40 4.68 -12.57
N LEU A 116 4.55 4.07 -12.35
CA LEU A 116 5.86 4.61 -12.74
C LEU A 116 6.79 3.50 -13.26
N ASN A 117 7.49 3.79 -14.36
CA ASN A 117 8.61 3.00 -14.83
C ASN A 117 9.92 3.59 -14.30
N LEU A 118 10.77 2.75 -13.69
CA LEU A 118 12.05 3.13 -13.10
C LEU A 118 13.14 2.15 -13.52
N GLN A 119 14.38 2.60 -13.42
CA GLN A 119 15.53 1.72 -13.63
C GLN A 119 16.58 1.94 -12.55
N PHE A 120 16.97 0.87 -11.86
CA PHE A 120 18.01 0.90 -10.85
C PHE A 120 19.02 -0.22 -11.10
N GLY A 121 20.31 0.12 -11.17
CA GLY A 121 21.37 -0.85 -11.31
C GLY A 121 21.22 -1.79 -12.53
N GLY A 122 20.60 -1.32 -13.63
CA GLY A 122 20.36 -2.09 -14.83
C GLY A 122 19.07 -2.93 -14.84
N VAL A 123 18.30 -2.95 -13.73
CA VAL A 123 17.00 -3.65 -13.62
C VAL A 123 15.87 -2.67 -13.85
N LYS A 124 14.91 -3.01 -14.70
CA LYS A 124 13.72 -2.21 -14.98
C LYS A 124 12.58 -2.60 -14.05
N PHE A 125 11.97 -1.61 -13.42
CA PHE A 125 10.84 -1.76 -12.51
C PHE A 125 9.61 -1.05 -13.05
N LEU A 126 8.46 -1.70 -12.92
CA LEU A 126 7.15 -1.05 -13.02
C LEU A 126 6.52 -1.03 -11.64
N LEU A 127 6.19 0.17 -11.15
CA LEU A 127 5.43 0.38 -9.92
C LEU A 127 3.96 0.52 -10.26
N VAL A 128 3.12 -0.27 -9.62
CA VAL A 128 1.66 -0.20 -9.70
C VAL A 128 1.06 -0.42 -8.31
N HIS A 129 -0.20 -0.02 -8.09
CA HIS A 129 -0.85 -0.35 -6.83
C HIS A 129 -1.48 -1.76 -6.89
N GLY A 130 -2.38 -2.03 -7.83
CA GLY A 130 -2.95 -3.35 -8.11
C GLY A 130 -2.17 -4.09 -9.20
N SER A 131 -2.62 -3.99 -10.44
CA SER A 131 -1.93 -4.53 -11.62
C SER A 131 -1.59 -3.44 -12.63
N PRO A 132 -0.75 -3.73 -13.66
CA PRO A 132 -0.53 -2.80 -14.77
C PRO A 132 -1.80 -2.42 -15.52
N ARG A 133 -2.84 -3.26 -15.51
CA ARG A 133 -4.12 -3.03 -16.20
C ARG A 133 -5.08 -2.16 -15.40
N ARG A 134 -5.11 -2.34 -14.06
CA ARG A 134 -6.02 -1.62 -13.14
C ARG A 134 -5.44 -1.49 -11.75
N ASN A 135 -5.60 -0.33 -11.12
CA ASN A 135 -5.08 -0.06 -9.78
C ASN A 135 -5.82 -0.81 -8.63
N ASN A 136 -6.92 -1.50 -8.94
CA ASN A 136 -7.72 -2.31 -8.01
C ASN A 136 -7.88 -3.76 -8.48
N GLU A 137 -6.94 -4.28 -9.25
CA GLU A 137 -6.92 -5.67 -9.69
C GLU A 137 -6.03 -6.50 -8.78
N ASP A 138 -6.61 -7.57 -8.22
CA ASP A 138 -5.94 -8.44 -7.26
C ASP A 138 -4.85 -9.32 -7.91
N ILE A 139 -3.66 -9.33 -7.30
CA ILE A 139 -2.63 -10.34 -7.52
C ILE A 139 -2.41 -11.06 -6.19
N LEU A 140 -3.09 -12.20 -6.02
CA LEU A 140 -3.10 -13.03 -4.81
C LEU A 140 -2.08 -14.16 -4.91
N PRO A 141 -1.64 -14.75 -3.78
CA PRO A 141 -0.68 -15.87 -3.78
C PRO A 141 -1.11 -17.08 -4.61
N ASP A 142 -2.42 -17.30 -4.77
CA ASP A 142 -3.03 -18.38 -5.51
C ASP A 142 -3.49 -17.99 -6.92
N THR A 143 -3.18 -16.76 -7.37
CA THR A 143 -3.49 -16.32 -8.75
C THR A 143 -2.78 -17.24 -9.75
N PRO A 144 -3.51 -17.84 -10.70
CA PRO A 144 -2.89 -18.73 -11.69
C PRO A 144 -1.80 -18.02 -12.48
N MET A 145 -0.64 -18.68 -12.69
CA MET A 145 0.51 -18.08 -13.38
C MET A 145 0.16 -17.49 -14.75
N GLY A 146 -0.68 -18.19 -15.55
CA GLY A 146 -1.10 -17.68 -16.86
C GLY A 146 -1.87 -16.37 -16.76
N LEU A 147 -2.68 -16.16 -15.71
CA LEU A 147 -3.37 -14.90 -15.46
C LEU A 147 -2.38 -13.80 -15.02
N VAL A 148 -1.40 -14.12 -14.16
CA VAL A 148 -0.34 -13.17 -13.80
C VAL A 148 0.42 -12.72 -15.04
N GLU A 149 0.78 -13.63 -15.93
CA GLU A 149 1.47 -13.32 -17.20
C GLU A 149 0.62 -12.45 -18.12
N GLU A 150 -0.67 -12.70 -18.20
CA GLU A 150 -1.62 -11.87 -18.96
C GLU A 150 -1.70 -10.45 -18.39
N MET A 151 -1.76 -10.30 -17.04
CA MET A 151 -1.81 -9.00 -16.37
C MET A 151 -0.59 -8.12 -16.67
N ILE A 152 0.57 -8.73 -16.88
CA ILE A 152 1.85 -8.02 -17.10
C ILE A 152 2.34 -8.08 -18.55
N ALA A 153 1.52 -8.55 -19.50
CA ALA A 153 1.94 -8.80 -20.88
C ALA A 153 2.52 -7.56 -21.57
N ASP A 154 1.90 -6.39 -21.34
CA ASP A 154 2.22 -5.13 -22.03
C ASP A 154 3.38 -4.33 -21.41
N THR A 155 4.03 -4.85 -20.34
CA THR A 155 5.19 -4.16 -19.76
C THR A 155 6.51 -4.77 -20.22
N ASP A 156 7.54 -3.93 -20.39
CA ASP A 156 8.94 -4.35 -20.62
C ASP A 156 9.78 -4.40 -19.33
N ALA A 157 9.14 -4.20 -18.16
CA ALA A 157 9.80 -4.27 -16.87
C ALA A 157 10.29 -5.69 -16.56
N ASP A 158 11.45 -5.78 -15.92
CA ASP A 158 11.98 -7.03 -15.35
C ASP A 158 11.23 -7.41 -14.06
N VAL A 159 10.81 -6.38 -13.30
CA VAL A 159 10.13 -6.52 -12.01
C VAL A 159 8.91 -5.61 -11.94
N VAL A 160 7.75 -6.18 -11.61
CA VAL A 160 6.53 -5.44 -11.26
C VAL A 160 6.37 -5.46 -9.74
N LEU A 161 6.25 -4.28 -9.13
CA LEU A 161 5.99 -4.11 -7.70
C LEU A 161 4.55 -3.66 -7.49
N CYS A 162 3.79 -4.39 -6.67
CA CYS A 162 2.38 -4.11 -6.38
C CYS A 162 2.07 -4.25 -4.88
N GLY A 163 0.89 -3.78 -4.47
CA GLY A 163 0.30 -3.88 -3.12
C GLY A 163 -1.15 -4.35 -3.19
N HIS A 164 -2.09 -3.53 -2.71
CA HIS A 164 -3.55 -3.65 -2.84
C HIS A 164 -4.18 -4.81 -2.06
N THR A 165 -3.71 -6.05 -2.24
CA THR A 165 -4.31 -7.23 -1.59
C THR A 165 -3.90 -7.39 -0.13
N HIS A 166 -2.93 -6.63 0.35
CA HIS A 166 -2.33 -6.67 1.70
C HIS A 166 -1.65 -8.00 2.05
N ILE A 167 -1.52 -8.92 1.10
CA ILE A 167 -0.94 -10.24 1.28
C ILE A 167 0.39 -10.30 0.51
N PRO A 168 1.53 -10.41 1.20
CA PRO A 168 2.82 -10.48 0.54
C PRO A 168 2.96 -11.77 -0.26
N CYS A 169 3.38 -11.65 -1.52
CA CYS A 169 3.66 -12.81 -2.38
C CYS A 169 4.66 -12.46 -3.48
N GLY A 170 5.13 -13.46 -4.20
CA GLY A 170 6.01 -13.28 -5.34
C GLY A 170 5.87 -14.36 -6.38
N PHE A 171 6.00 -13.97 -7.65
CA PHE A 171 5.92 -14.86 -8.81
C PHE A 171 7.14 -14.66 -9.69
N GLN A 172 7.69 -15.72 -10.23
CA GLN A 172 8.61 -15.68 -11.33
C GLN A 172 7.92 -16.31 -12.55
N THR A 173 7.70 -15.51 -13.60
CA THR A 173 7.00 -15.95 -14.79
C THR A 173 7.86 -16.83 -15.69
N THR A 174 7.24 -17.51 -16.64
CA THR A 174 7.94 -18.30 -17.67
C THR A 174 8.86 -17.44 -18.54
N THR A 175 8.53 -16.17 -18.71
CA THR A 175 9.34 -15.15 -19.41
C THR A 175 10.42 -14.52 -18.55
N LYS A 176 10.66 -15.04 -17.33
CA LYS A 176 11.65 -14.56 -16.34
C LYS A 176 11.36 -13.17 -15.76
N LYS A 177 10.19 -12.60 -15.98
CA LYS A 177 9.75 -11.41 -15.24
C LYS A 177 9.38 -11.81 -13.81
N THR A 178 9.55 -10.87 -12.87
CA THR A 178 9.20 -11.08 -11.46
C THR A 178 8.06 -10.16 -11.08
N VAL A 179 7.03 -10.66 -10.40
CA VAL A 179 5.94 -9.88 -9.81
C VAL A 179 6.01 -10.02 -8.30
N LEU A 180 6.01 -8.91 -7.57
CA LEU A 180 6.15 -8.88 -6.11
C LEU A 180 5.04 -8.04 -5.50
N ASN A 181 4.17 -8.68 -4.72
CA ASN A 181 3.27 -7.98 -3.82
C ASN A 181 4.01 -7.72 -2.50
N VAL A 182 4.10 -6.45 -2.12
CA VAL A 182 4.88 -6.04 -0.95
C VAL A 182 4.13 -6.24 0.37
N GLY A 183 2.84 -6.62 0.31
CA GLY A 183 1.96 -6.68 1.47
C GLY A 183 1.51 -5.29 1.91
N SER A 184 1.06 -5.15 3.14
CA SER A 184 0.58 -3.90 3.71
C SER A 184 1.39 -3.50 4.94
N ALA A 185 1.78 -2.23 4.99
CA ALA A 185 2.43 -1.65 6.16
C ALA A 185 1.42 -1.31 7.27
N GLY A 186 0.21 -0.87 6.92
CA GLY A 186 -0.76 -0.35 7.88
C GLY A 186 -1.90 -1.30 8.24
N ARG A 187 -2.30 -2.18 7.32
CA ARG A 187 -3.43 -3.10 7.50
C ARG A 187 -3.14 -4.46 6.86
N PRO A 188 -2.14 -5.21 7.37
CA PRO A 188 -1.75 -6.50 6.80
C PRO A 188 -2.88 -7.53 6.93
N PHE A 189 -2.99 -8.43 5.92
CA PHE A 189 -3.84 -9.62 5.97
C PHE A 189 -2.97 -10.86 6.06
N THR A 190 -2.31 -11.00 7.21
CA THR A 190 -1.40 -12.10 7.54
C THR A 190 -1.85 -12.79 8.83
N SER A 191 -1.19 -13.85 9.25
CA SER A 191 -1.52 -14.58 10.47
C SER A 191 -1.21 -13.79 11.77
N GLU A 192 -0.37 -12.75 11.68
CA GLU A 192 0.05 -11.95 12.81
C GLU A 192 -0.14 -10.45 12.51
N PRO A 193 -0.46 -9.61 13.51
CA PRO A 193 -0.65 -8.17 13.34
C PRO A 193 0.70 -7.43 13.26
N LYS A 194 1.50 -7.77 12.25
CA LYS A 194 2.81 -7.15 11.98
C LYS A 194 2.78 -6.40 10.66
N ALA A 195 3.23 -5.17 10.67
CA ALA A 195 3.41 -4.37 9.45
C ALA A 195 4.35 -5.10 8.47
N CYS A 196 3.94 -5.20 7.20
CA CYS A 196 4.74 -5.85 6.17
C CYS A 196 5.28 -4.82 5.17
N TYR A 197 6.56 -4.97 4.80
CA TYR A 197 7.17 -4.24 3.71
C TYR A 197 8.31 -5.07 3.09
N LEU A 198 8.84 -4.63 1.95
CA LEU A 198 9.84 -5.35 1.18
C LEU A 198 11.14 -4.55 1.07
N VAL A 199 12.30 -5.23 1.12
CA VAL A 199 13.60 -4.66 0.76
C VAL A 199 14.13 -5.34 -0.49
N LEU A 200 14.47 -4.54 -1.49
CA LEU A 200 15.22 -4.93 -2.67
C LEU A 200 16.71 -4.58 -2.45
N THR A 201 17.60 -5.52 -2.70
CA THR A 201 19.04 -5.28 -2.78
C THR A 201 19.49 -5.51 -4.21
N ILE A 202 20.00 -4.47 -4.87
CA ILE A 202 20.37 -4.47 -6.29
C ILE A 202 21.88 -4.33 -6.43
N GLU A 203 22.49 -5.25 -7.18
CA GLU A 203 23.92 -5.23 -7.46
C GLU A 203 24.22 -5.91 -8.82
N ASN A 204 25.00 -5.25 -9.67
CA ASN A 204 25.48 -5.79 -10.96
C ASN A 204 24.35 -6.38 -11.85
N GLY A 205 23.22 -5.67 -11.97
CA GLY A 205 22.08 -6.09 -12.78
C GLY A 205 21.26 -7.26 -12.20
N LYS A 206 21.55 -7.65 -10.96
CA LYS A 206 20.79 -8.66 -10.21
C LYS A 206 20.12 -8.04 -9.01
N PHE A 207 19.06 -8.67 -8.52
CA PHE A 207 18.39 -8.23 -7.30
C PHE A 207 18.07 -9.41 -6.39
N MET A 208 18.01 -9.12 -5.09
CA MET A 208 17.51 -10.01 -4.04
C MET A 208 16.33 -9.32 -3.37
N VAL A 209 15.39 -10.12 -2.88
CA VAL A 209 14.13 -9.66 -2.29
C VAL A 209 13.98 -10.24 -0.90
N GLN A 210 13.55 -9.41 0.06
CA GLN A 210 13.21 -9.87 1.39
C GLN A 210 11.98 -9.11 1.91
N HIS A 211 10.91 -9.82 2.26
CA HIS A 211 9.82 -9.28 3.07
C HIS A 211 10.25 -9.17 4.53
N HIS A 212 9.88 -8.06 5.16
CA HIS A 212 10.09 -7.80 6.58
C HIS A 212 8.76 -7.62 7.27
N PHE A 213 8.63 -8.25 8.45
CA PHE A 213 7.47 -8.15 9.33
C PHE A 213 7.89 -7.42 10.59
N VAL A 214 7.27 -6.26 10.85
CA VAL A 214 7.67 -5.33 11.91
C VAL A 214 6.56 -5.22 12.94
N GLU A 215 6.89 -5.48 14.20
CA GLU A 215 5.98 -5.23 15.32
C GLU A 215 5.76 -3.73 15.50
N TYR A 216 4.54 -3.35 15.79
CA TYR A 216 4.14 -1.97 16.11
C TYR A 216 3.11 -1.99 17.24
N ASP A 217 2.77 -0.84 17.79
CA ASP A 217 1.73 -0.71 18.81
C ASP A 217 0.34 -0.81 18.15
N ASN A 218 -0.10 -2.04 17.93
CA ASN A 218 -1.40 -2.34 17.33
C ASN A 218 -2.57 -2.08 18.29
N GLU A 219 -2.35 -2.16 19.60
CA GLU A 219 -3.36 -1.80 20.60
C GLU A 219 -3.63 -0.29 20.59
N GLU A 220 -2.59 0.56 20.51
CA GLU A 220 -2.76 2.00 20.35
C GLU A 220 -3.45 2.31 19.02
N ALA A 221 -3.04 1.68 17.92
CA ALA A 221 -3.66 1.87 16.60
C ALA A 221 -5.16 1.51 16.63
N ALA A 222 -5.53 0.37 17.24
CA ALA A 222 -6.91 -0.05 17.39
C ALA A 222 -7.71 0.89 18.29
N ALA A 223 -7.13 1.36 19.41
CA ALA A 223 -7.78 2.32 20.29
C ALA A 223 -8.10 3.64 19.57
N LEU A 224 -7.14 4.17 18.79
CA LEU A 224 -7.34 5.36 17.93
C LEU A 224 -8.38 5.12 16.84
N MET A 225 -8.45 3.91 16.30
CA MET A 225 -9.47 3.55 15.31
C MET A 225 -10.88 3.54 15.90
N ARG A 226 -11.07 3.02 17.12
CA ARG A 226 -12.36 2.97 17.80
C ARG A 226 -12.96 4.35 18.13
N VAL A 227 -12.15 5.38 18.24
CA VAL A 227 -12.62 6.75 18.47
C VAL A 227 -12.97 7.51 17.20
N ARG A 228 -12.78 6.88 16.01
CA ARG A 228 -13.22 7.45 14.73
C ARG A 228 -14.74 7.51 14.65
N ASN A 229 -15.28 8.62 14.15
CA ASN A 229 -16.72 8.89 14.13
C ASN A 229 -17.39 8.36 12.85
N PHE A 230 -17.41 7.02 12.67
CA PHE A 230 -18.21 6.37 11.63
C PHE A 230 -18.69 4.99 12.09
N GLU A 231 -19.82 4.56 11.54
CA GLU A 231 -20.38 3.23 11.82
C GLU A 231 -19.45 2.13 11.25
N GLY A 232 -19.01 1.21 12.11
CA GLY A 232 -18.10 0.13 11.79
C GLY A 232 -16.63 0.38 12.18
N ALA A 233 -16.32 1.50 12.86
CA ALA A 233 -14.97 1.78 13.35
C ALA A 233 -14.43 0.68 14.26
N ASP A 234 -15.28 0.11 15.15
CA ASP A 234 -14.90 -1.03 16.00
C ASP A 234 -14.51 -2.27 15.20
N SER A 235 -15.25 -2.57 14.12
CA SER A 235 -14.94 -3.71 13.25
C SER A 235 -13.60 -3.52 12.55
N VAL A 236 -13.27 -2.30 12.11
CA VAL A 236 -11.96 -2.00 11.51
C VAL A 236 -10.85 -2.07 12.56
N ALA A 237 -11.10 -1.63 13.80
CA ALA A 237 -10.15 -1.77 14.91
C ALA A 237 -9.85 -3.24 15.21
N ASP A 238 -10.87 -4.10 15.16
CA ASP A 238 -10.70 -5.53 15.38
C ASP A 238 -9.85 -6.21 14.29
N ILE A 239 -9.88 -5.72 13.04
CA ILE A 239 -8.99 -6.20 11.97
C ILE A 239 -7.53 -5.80 12.26
N ILE A 240 -7.27 -4.63 12.84
CA ILE A 240 -5.92 -4.20 13.23
C ILE A 240 -5.30 -5.19 14.24
N LEU A 241 -6.11 -5.68 15.17
CA LEU A 241 -5.68 -6.65 16.20
C LEU A 241 -5.67 -8.10 15.70
N ASN A 242 -6.55 -8.43 14.76
CA ASN A 242 -6.79 -9.80 14.28
C ASN A 242 -6.84 -9.80 12.74
N PRO A 243 -5.70 -9.69 12.07
CA PRO A 243 -5.64 -9.51 10.60
C PRO A 243 -6.10 -10.71 9.77
N ASP A 244 -6.28 -11.87 10.38
CA ASP A 244 -6.89 -13.07 9.77
C ASP A 244 -8.42 -12.95 9.60
N LYS A 245 -9.07 -12.03 10.35
CA LYS A 245 -10.52 -11.78 10.31
C LYS A 245 -10.93 -10.75 9.25
N ARG A 246 -10.31 -10.75 8.09
CA ARG A 246 -10.51 -9.78 7.00
C ARG A 246 -11.92 -9.70 6.37
N HIS A 247 -12.85 -10.53 6.80
CA HIS A 247 -14.22 -10.56 6.28
C HIS A 247 -15.15 -9.68 7.14
N VAL A 248 -15.09 -8.35 6.91
CA VAL A 248 -16.03 -7.38 7.49
C VAL A 248 -16.69 -6.55 6.39
#